data_e13e7d74ed03bacd3315d8dff5c00fd6
#
_entry.id   e13e7d74ed03bacd3315d8dff5c00fd6
#
_cell.length_a   1.000
_cell.length_b   1.000
_cell.length_c   1.000
_cell.angle_alpha   90.00
_cell.angle_beta   90.00
_cell.angle_gamma   90.00
#
_symmetry.space_group_name_H-M   'P 1'
#
loop_
_entity.id
_entity.type
_entity.pdbx_description
1 polymer ?
#
loop_
_entity_poly.entity_id
_entity_poly.type
_entity_poly.pdbx_seq_one_letter_code
_entity_poly.pdbx_strand_id
1 'polypeptide(L)'
;MSTPITIVTGAGSGIGRALAILLAERGHALTLVGRTESKLHETVAACGACPGGQPIVITGDLSNSATAHGVIDRTIAERGALDTLVNCAGVAPRAPIEATDNELLEEVFFHNAFAPAFLIARAWPHFKERQAGCVVNISTLGTSDPFSGFFAYAASKSALDSYTRSMHVEGAQLGIRAFCINMGSIDTPMLRRNFPETVLPTAMTLTPALAAQVIVDCIEGRRDADRGQCIIVKK
;
A
#
# COMPACT_ATOMS: atom_id res chain seq x y z
N MET A 1 3.76 6.19 -25.45
CA MET A 1 3.53 5.23 -24.36
C MET A 1 2.20 5.58 -23.72
N SER A 2 1.38 4.61 -23.33
CA SER A 2 0.12 4.86 -22.64
C SER A 2 0.39 5.37 -21.22
N THR A 3 -0.48 6.22 -20.69
CA THR A 3 -0.44 6.70 -19.31
C THR A 3 -0.64 5.53 -18.34
N PRO A 4 0.31 5.24 -17.41
CA PRO A 4 0.13 4.15 -16.45
C PRO A 4 -0.98 4.45 -15.44
N ILE A 5 -1.82 3.48 -15.13
CA ILE A 5 -2.96 3.63 -14.24
C ILE A 5 -2.66 2.94 -12.90
N THR A 6 -2.67 3.70 -11.82
CA THR A 6 -2.26 3.23 -10.49
C THR A 6 -3.29 3.50 -9.41
N ILE A 7 -3.66 2.47 -8.65
CA ILE A 7 -4.42 2.61 -7.40
C ILE A 7 -3.44 2.72 -6.23
N VAL A 8 -3.63 3.74 -5.39
CA VAL A 8 -2.91 3.91 -4.13
C VAL A 8 -3.90 3.90 -2.97
N THR A 9 -3.86 2.86 -2.13
CA THR A 9 -4.66 2.81 -0.91
C THR A 9 -3.95 3.52 0.24
N GLY A 10 -4.71 4.08 1.19
CA GLY A 10 -4.13 4.89 2.28
C GLY A 10 -3.52 6.22 1.80
N ALA A 11 -3.98 6.73 0.66
CA ALA A 11 -3.41 7.89 -0.01
C ALA A 11 -3.59 9.23 0.74
N GLY A 12 -4.41 9.27 1.79
CA GLY A 12 -4.69 10.51 2.54
C GLY A 12 -3.57 10.97 3.47
N SER A 13 -2.50 10.19 3.71
CA SER A 13 -1.41 10.57 4.63
C SER A 13 -0.15 9.73 4.43
N GLY A 14 0.93 10.12 5.09
CA GLY A 14 2.16 9.33 5.22
C GLY A 14 2.73 8.86 3.89
N ILE A 15 3.06 7.57 3.81
CA ILE A 15 3.66 6.95 2.63
C ILE A 15 2.74 7.04 1.41
N GLY A 16 1.44 6.75 1.58
CA GLY A 16 0.47 6.78 0.48
C GLY A 16 0.31 8.17 -0.14
N ARG A 17 0.30 9.23 0.68
CA ARG A 17 0.28 10.63 0.18
C ARG A 17 1.57 10.95 -0.57
N ALA A 18 2.73 10.66 0.01
CA ALA A 18 4.02 10.93 -0.63
C ALA A 18 4.16 10.18 -1.96
N LEU A 19 3.69 8.93 -2.01
CA LEU A 19 3.67 8.13 -3.22
C LEU A 19 2.74 8.73 -4.29
N ALA A 20 1.52 9.14 -3.91
CA ALA A 20 0.57 9.75 -4.83
C ALA A 20 1.14 11.00 -5.52
N ILE A 21 1.79 11.87 -4.75
CA ILE A 21 2.46 13.07 -5.27
C ILE A 21 3.55 12.67 -6.27
N LEU A 22 4.44 11.77 -5.90
CA LEU A 22 5.56 11.34 -6.75
C LEU A 22 5.09 10.65 -8.04
N LEU A 23 4.01 9.83 -7.97
CA LEU A 23 3.44 9.18 -9.15
C LEU A 23 2.72 10.18 -10.07
N ALA A 24 2.04 11.19 -9.51
CA ALA A 24 1.44 12.27 -10.30
C ALA A 24 2.50 13.04 -11.10
N GLU A 25 3.62 13.40 -10.49
CA GLU A 25 4.76 14.04 -11.16
C GLU A 25 5.33 13.18 -12.29
N ARG A 26 5.22 11.84 -12.16
CA ARG A 26 5.66 10.87 -13.17
C ARG A 26 4.62 10.56 -14.23
N GLY A 27 3.48 11.26 -14.21
CA GLY A 27 2.44 11.15 -15.23
C GLY A 27 1.52 9.96 -15.09
N HIS A 28 1.43 9.33 -13.91
CA HIS A 28 0.44 8.28 -13.65
C HIS A 28 -0.97 8.83 -13.55
N ALA A 29 -1.95 8.13 -14.13
CA ALA A 29 -3.36 8.32 -13.82
C ALA A 29 -3.69 7.61 -12.51
N LEU A 30 -4.14 8.36 -11.51
CA LEU A 30 -4.26 7.87 -10.13
C LEU A 30 -5.70 7.61 -9.73
N THR A 31 -5.90 6.54 -8.94
CA THR A 31 -7.06 6.35 -8.07
C THR A 31 -6.57 6.37 -6.63
N LEU A 32 -7.01 7.38 -5.86
CA LEU A 32 -6.62 7.61 -4.47
C LEU A 32 -7.72 7.11 -3.54
N VAL A 33 -7.37 6.17 -2.66
CA VAL A 33 -8.34 5.51 -1.78
C VAL A 33 -8.00 5.75 -0.31
N GLY A 34 -9.02 6.05 0.49
CA GLY A 34 -8.87 6.24 1.94
C GLY A 34 -10.19 6.50 2.64
N ARG A 35 -10.18 6.53 3.99
CA ARG A 35 -11.40 6.70 4.80
C ARG A 35 -11.84 8.16 5.00
N THR A 36 -10.95 9.11 4.79
CA THR A 36 -11.20 10.54 5.06
C THR A 36 -11.11 11.33 3.78
N GLU A 37 -12.25 11.78 3.27
CA GLU A 37 -12.38 12.46 1.98
C GLU A 37 -11.53 13.74 1.93
N SER A 38 -11.59 14.58 2.96
CA SER A 38 -10.82 15.83 3.02
C SER A 38 -9.32 15.60 2.87
N LYS A 39 -8.76 14.54 3.50
CA LYS A 39 -7.35 14.17 3.38
C LYS A 39 -6.98 13.68 1.98
N LEU A 40 -7.89 13.04 1.28
CA LEU A 40 -7.67 12.65 -0.13
C LEU A 40 -7.65 13.89 -1.02
N HIS A 41 -8.56 14.84 -0.81
CA HIS A 41 -8.56 16.11 -1.54
C HIS A 41 -7.32 16.98 -1.25
N GLU A 42 -6.82 16.99 -0.01
CA GLU A 42 -5.53 17.59 0.31
C GLU A 42 -4.39 16.94 -0.50
N THR A 43 -4.43 15.62 -0.66
CA THR A 43 -3.43 14.90 -1.46
C THR A 43 -3.56 15.25 -2.94
N VAL A 44 -4.78 15.32 -3.48
CA VAL A 44 -5.03 15.77 -4.88
C VAL A 44 -4.47 17.17 -5.09
N ALA A 45 -4.73 18.10 -4.17
CA ALA A 45 -4.21 19.46 -4.25
C ALA A 45 -2.67 19.49 -4.23
N ALA A 46 -2.05 18.63 -3.41
CA ALA A 46 -0.59 18.51 -3.32
C ALA A 46 0.06 17.84 -4.56
N CYS A 47 -0.69 17.06 -5.34
CA CYS A 47 -0.19 16.52 -6.61
C CYS A 47 0.05 17.59 -7.69
N GLY A 48 -0.50 18.80 -7.55
CA GLY A 48 -0.31 19.91 -8.49
C GLY A 48 -0.82 19.59 -9.90
N ALA A 49 0.01 19.82 -10.89
CA ALA A 49 -0.28 19.40 -12.26
C ALA A 49 -0.27 17.87 -12.33
N CYS A 50 -1.36 17.29 -12.82
CA CYS A 50 -1.50 15.84 -13.00
C CYS A 50 -1.46 15.49 -14.49
N PRO A 51 -0.29 15.28 -15.10
CA PRO A 51 -0.18 14.93 -16.53
C PRO A 51 -0.99 13.68 -16.91
N GLY A 52 -1.18 12.75 -15.98
CA GLY A 52 -2.02 11.55 -16.14
C GLY A 52 -3.53 11.83 -16.00
N GLY A 53 -3.94 13.07 -15.85
CA GLY A 53 -5.32 13.49 -15.60
C GLY A 53 -5.65 13.60 -14.11
N GLN A 54 -6.79 14.23 -13.80
CA GLN A 54 -7.22 14.40 -12.40
C GLN A 54 -7.38 13.04 -11.69
N PRO A 55 -6.87 12.88 -10.48
CA PRO A 55 -7.03 11.66 -9.71
C PRO A 55 -8.50 11.33 -9.43
N ILE A 56 -8.88 10.06 -9.55
CA ILE A 56 -10.15 9.56 -9.02
C ILE A 56 -10.01 9.47 -7.49
N VAL A 57 -10.95 10.05 -6.77
CA VAL A 57 -11.02 9.93 -5.30
C VAL A 57 -12.11 8.93 -4.95
N ILE A 58 -11.76 7.94 -4.13
CA ILE A 58 -12.71 6.96 -3.60
C ILE A 58 -12.59 6.94 -2.07
N THR A 59 -13.63 7.43 -1.41
CA THR A 59 -13.74 7.37 0.05
C THR A 59 -14.45 6.09 0.45
N GLY A 60 -13.83 5.30 1.34
CA GLY A 60 -14.44 4.08 1.82
C GLY A 60 -13.56 3.27 2.76
N ASP A 61 -14.19 2.32 3.43
CA ASP A 61 -13.52 1.34 4.28
C ASP A 61 -13.24 0.05 3.49
N LEU A 62 -11.98 -0.23 3.26
CA LEU A 62 -11.51 -1.39 2.50
C LEU A 62 -11.62 -2.72 3.28
N SER A 63 -11.92 -2.68 4.59
CA SER A 63 -12.27 -3.88 5.36
C SER A 63 -13.58 -4.51 4.88
N ASN A 64 -14.43 -3.73 4.20
CA ASN A 64 -15.61 -4.20 3.51
C ASN A 64 -15.24 -4.67 2.08
N SER A 65 -15.48 -5.94 1.78
CA SER A 65 -15.13 -6.53 0.49
C SER A 65 -15.84 -5.88 -0.70
N ALA A 66 -17.10 -5.45 -0.55
CA ALA A 66 -17.83 -4.77 -1.61
C ALA A 66 -17.20 -3.42 -1.96
N THR A 67 -16.75 -2.67 -0.94
CA THR A 67 -15.99 -1.42 -1.14
C THR A 67 -14.67 -1.70 -1.86
N ALA A 68 -13.91 -2.70 -1.42
CA ALA A 68 -12.64 -3.07 -2.03
C ALA A 68 -12.80 -3.49 -3.50
N HIS A 69 -13.81 -4.31 -3.81
CA HIS A 69 -14.13 -4.69 -5.19
C HIS A 69 -14.54 -3.47 -6.03
N GLY A 70 -15.39 -2.60 -5.49
CA GLY A 70 -15.83 -1.38 -6.16
C GLY A 70 -14.69 -0.43 -6.53
N VAL A 71 -13.61 -0.40 -5.76
CA VAL A 71 -12.40 0.39 -6.10
C VAL A 71 -11.77 -0.10 -7.40
N ILE A 72 -11.60 -1.41 -7.55
CA ILE A 72 -11.02 -2.00 -8.77
C ILE A 72 -11.95 -1.79 -9.95
N ASP A 73 -13.24 -2.13 -9.80
CA ASP A 73 -14.23 -2.04 -10.86
C ASP A 73 -14.37 -0.61 -11.37
N ARG A 74 -14.49 0.36 -10.48
CA ARG A 74 -14.60 1.77 -10.83
C ARG A 74 -13.35 2.29 -11.54
N THR A 75 -12.16 1.92 -11.06
CA THR A 75 -10.91 2.33 -11.71
C THR A 75 -10.85 1.81 -13.15
N ILE A 76 -11.13 0.52 -13.37
CA ILE A 76 -11.13 -0.07 -14.70
C ILE A 76 -12.20 0.57 -15.59
N ALA A 77 -13.41 0.79 -15.07
CA ALA A 77 -14.50 1.40 -15.84
C ALA A 77 -14.20 2.84 -16.27
N GLU A 78 -13.61 3.67 -15.39
CA GLU A 78 -13.33 5.08 -15.67
C GLU A 78 -12.01 5.31 -16.43
N ARG A 79 -11.03 4.41 -16.30
CA ARG A 79 -9.69 4.54 -16.90
C ARG A 79 -9.42 3.58 -18.06
N GLY A 80 -10.25 2.56 -18.22
CA GLY A 80 -10.10 1.52 -19.24
C GLY A 80 -9.11 0.41 -18.87
N ALA A 81 -8.30 0.60 -17.83
CA ALA A 81 -7.31 -0.39 -17.38
C ALA A 81 -6.91 -0.18 -15.92
N LEU A 82 -6.11 -1.14 -15.42
CA LEU A 82 -5.34 -1.04 -14.18
C LEU A 82 -3.96 -1.64 -14.44
N ASP A 83 -2.90 -0.89 -14.19
CA ASP A 83 -1.52 -1.35 -14.36
C ASP A 83 -0.85 -1.68 -13.02
N THR A 84 -1.17 -0.89 -11.98
CA THR A 84 -0.51 -1.04 -10.67
C THR A 84 -1.50 -0.90 -9.52
N LEU A 85 -1.40 -1.81 -8.54
CA LEU A 85 -2.09 -1.75 -7.26
C LEU A 85 -1.08 -1.61 -6.13
N VAL A 86 -1.16 -0.51 -5.35
CA VAL A 86 -0.33 -0.32 -4.16
C VAL A 86 -1.17 -0.41 -2.89
N ASN A 87 -0.96 -1.49 -2.13
CA ASN A 87 -1.59 -1.73 -0.84
C ASN A 87 -0.80 -1.03 0.28
N CYS A 88 -1.08 0.25 0.51
CA CYS A 88 -0.44 1.08 1.52
C CYS A 88 -1.36 1.40 2.71
N ALA A 89 -2.68 1.19 2.59
CA ALA A 89 -3.60 1.31 3.70
C ALA A 89 -3.31 0.29 4.82
N GLY A 90 -3.53 0.69 6.06
CA GLY A 90 -3.39 -0.18 7.20
C GLY A 90 -3.59 0.53 8.52
N VAL A 91 -3.63 -0.24 9.59
CA VAL A 91 -3.70 0.21 10.99
C VAL A 91 -2.61 -0.47 11.80
N ALA A 92 -2.11 0.20 12.83
CA ALA A 92 -1.05 -0.32 13.70
C ALA A 92 -1.35 0.02 15.17
N PRO A 93 -2.43 -0.49 15.76
CA PRO A 93 -2.67 -0.36 17.19
C PRO A 93 -1.58 -1.09 17.96
N ARG A 94 -1.19 -0.52 19.10
CA ARG A 94 -0.21 -1.12 20.00
C ARG A 94 -0.91 -1.69 21.22
N ALA A 95 -0.74 -3.00 21.44
CA ALA A 95 -1.26 -3.68 22.63
C ALA A 95 -0.29 -4.79 23.05
N PRO A 96 -0.10 -5.06 24.36
CA PRO A 96 0.59 -6.25 24.81
C PRO A 96 -0.23 -7.50 24.45
N ILE A 97 0.42 -8.68 24.44
CA ILE A 97 -0.22 -9.93 23.98
C ILE A 97 -1.50 -10.22 24.79
N GLU A 98 -1.44 -10.07 26.11
CA GLU A 98 -2.55 -10.33 27.03
C GLU A 98 -3.74 -9.37 26.89
N ALA A 99 -3.54 -8.22 26.23
CA ALA A 99 -4.60 -7.25 25.93
C ALA A 99 -5.04 -7.30 24.45
N THR A 100 -4.62 -8.32 23.72
CA THR A 100 -5.04 -8.53 22.33
C THR A 100 -6.37 -9.28 22.32
N ASP A 101 -7.48 -8.54 22.28
CA ASP A 101 -8.83 -9.08 22.22
C ASP A 101 -9.31 -9.37 20.78
N ASN A 102 -10.53 -9.86 20.65
CA ASN A 102 -11.12 -10.18 19.35
C ASN A 102 -11.31 -8.93 18.48
N GLU A 103 -11.75 -7.81 19.07
CA GLU A 103 -12.01 -6.56 18.33
C GLU A 103 -10.74 -6.01 17.71
N LEU A 104 -9.64 -6.02 18.47
CA LEU A 104 -8.34 -5.61 17.98
C LEU A 104 -7.81 -6.55 16.88
N LEU A 105 -7.97 -7.86 17.03
CA LEU A 105 -7.60 -8.84 16.02
C LEU A 105 -8.41 -8.63 14.74
N GLU A 106 -9.72 -8.49 14.84
CA GLU A 106 -10.60 -8.24 13.69
C GLU A 106 -10.20 -6.94 12.98
N GLU A 107 -10.06 -5.82 13.71
CA GLU A 107 -9.64 -4.54 13.14
C GLU A 107 -8.33 -4.70 12.35
N VAL A 108 -7.33 -5.29 12.97
CA VAL A 108 -5.99 -5.37 12.40
C VAL A 108 -5.96 -6.30 11.19
N PHE A 109 -6.57 -7.48 11.25
CA PHE A 109 -6.57 -8.43 10.15
C PHE A 109 -7.46 -7.98 9.00
N PHE A 110 -8.62 -7.41 9.26
CA PHE A 110 -9.49 -6.90 8.19
C PHE A 110 -8.83 -5.77 7.40
N HIS A 111 -8.15 -4.83 8.08
CA HIS A 111 -7.51 -3.72 7.38
C HIS A 111 -6.17 -4.08 6.74
N ASN A 112 -5.35 -4.91 7.40
CA ASN A 112 -3.97 -5.13 6.95
C ASN A 112 -3.79 -6.39 6.09
N ALA A 113 -4.67 -7.39 6.23
CA ALA A 113 -4.59 -8.66 5.52
C ALA A 113 -5.76 -8.85 4.53
N PHE A 114 -7.01 -8.79 4.99
CA PHE A 114 -8.15 -9.10 4.13
C PHE A 114 -8.42 -8.01 3.09
N ALA A 115 -8.31 -6.72 3.44
CA ALA A 115 -8.49 -5.64 2.48
C ALA A 115 -7.52 -5.74 1.28
N PRO A 116 -6.20 -5.93 1.46
CA PRO A 116 -5.30 -6.24 0.34
C PRO A 116 -5.69 -7.50 -0.43
N ALA A 117 -6.11 -8.57 0.26
CA ALA A 117 -6.52 -9.81 -0.40
C ALA A 117 -7.75 -9.59 -1.30
N PHE A 118 -8.77 -8.84 -0.84
CA PHE A 118 -9.95 -8.50 -1.64
C PHE A 118 -9.59 -7.70 -2.90
N LEU A 119 -8.73 -6.71 -2.75
CA LEU A 119 -8.25 -5.89 -3.88
C LEU A 119 -7.46 -6.72 -4.89
N ILE A 120 -6.51 -7.54 -4.41
CA ILE A 120 -5.69 -8.42 -5.25
C ILE A 120 -6.56 -9.41 -6.00
N ALA A 121 -7.44 -10.13 -5.29
CA ALA A 121 -8.31 -11.14 -5.90
C ALA A 121 -9.23 -10.53 -6.97
N ARG A 122 -9.75 -9.30 -6.76
CA ARG A 122 -10.59 -8.61 -7.73
C ARG A 122 -9.80 -8.10 -8.94
N ALA A 123 -8.56 -7.65 -8.75
CA ALA A 123 -7.70 -7.17 -9.84
C ALA A 123 -7.08 -8.30 -10.66
N TRP A 124 -6.92 -9.49 -10.07
CA TRP A 124 -6.17 -10.61 -10.66
C TRP A 124 -6.65 -11.06 -12.03
N PRO A 125 -7.97 -11.26 -12.30
CA PRO A 125 -8.45 -11.61 -13.63
C PRO A 125 -8.06 -10.59 -14.70
N HIS A 126 -8.15 -9.29 -14.39
CA HIS A 126 -7.77 -8.21 -15.29
C HIS A 126 -6.26 -8.23 -15.62
N PHE A 127 -5.40 -8.43 -14.63
CA PHE A 127 -3.96 -8.58 -14.86
C PHE A 127 -3.64 -9.82 -15.71
N LYS A 128 -4.33 -10.94 -15.46
CA LYS A 128 -4.17 -12.17 -16.26
C LYS A 128 -4.55 -11.97 -17.72
N GLU A 129 -5.70 -11.36 -17.98
CA GLU A 129 -6.17 -11.08 -19.34
C GLU A 129 -5.19 -10.18 -20.10
N ARG A 130 -4.64 -9.16 -19.43
CA ARG A 130 -3.67 -8.23 -20.02
C ARG A 130 -2.25 -8.79 -20.12
N GLN A 131 -1.96 -9.91 -19.50
CA GLN A 131 -0.59 -10.46 -19.35
C GLN A 131 0.39 -9.41 -18.82
N ALA A 132 -0.08 -8.54 -17.94
CA ALA A 132 0.68 -7.45 -17.35
C ALA A 132 0.00 -6.96 -16.06
N GLY A 133 0.80 -6.62 -15.06
CA GLY A 133 0.33 -6.03 -13.81
C GLY A 133 1.47 -5.85 -12.81
N CYS A 134 1.25 -4.97 -11.84
CA CYS A 134 2.18 -4.76 -10.73
C CYS A 134 1.41 -4.63 -9.42
N VAL A 135 1.78 -5.41 -8.41
CA VAL A 135 1.24 -5.27 -7.05
C VAL A 135 2.39 -4.97 -6.10
N VAL A 136 2.25 -3.90 -5.32
CA VAL A 136 3.21 -3.55 -4.27
C VAL A 136 2.50 -3.53 -2.92
N ASN A 137 2.91 -4.41 -2.03
CA ASN A 137 2.40 -4.52 -0.67
C ASN A 137 3.31 -3.81 0.32
N ILE A 138 2.78 -2.91 1.14
CA ILE A 138 3.53 -2.24 2.19
C ILE A 138 3.39 -3.02 3.50
N SER A 139 4.44 -3.72 3.85
CA SER A 139 4.59 -4.52 5.05
C SER A 139 5.44 -3.79 6.10
N THR A 140 5.99 -4.51 7.05
CA THR A 140 6.79 -3.97 8.15
C THR A 140 8.02 -4.83 8.41
N LEU A 141 9.10 -4.20 8.86
CA LEU A 141 10.26 -4.91 9.38
C LEU A 141 9.87 -5.86 10.53
N GLY A 142 8.82 -5.52 11.27
CA GLY A 142 8.30 -6.32 12.39
C GLY A 142 7.87 -7.75 12.03
N THR A 143 7.75 -8.12 10.76
CA THR A 143 7.48 -9.51 10.33
C THR A 143 8.70 -10.41 10.49
N SER A 144 9.92 -9.86 10.50
CA SER A 144 11.20 -10.56 10.66
C SER A 144 11.98 -10.12 11.90
N ASP A 145 11.76 -8.89 12.37
CA ASP A 145 12.41 -8.30 13.55
C ASP A 145 11.30 -7.67 14.42
N PRO A 146 10.66 -8.47 15.31
CA PRO A 146 9.42 -8.06 15.98
C PRO A 146 9.66 -7.00 17.06
N PHE A 147 8.69 -6.11 17.22
CA PHE A 147 8.65 -5.06 18.22
C PHE A 147 7.60 -5.37 19.30
N SER A 148 7.93 -5.04 20.56
CA SER A 148 6.99 -5.21 21.68
C SER A 148 5.70 -4.40 21.47
N GLY A 149 4.55 -5.07 21.70
CA GLY A 149 3.23 -4.47 21.56
C GLY A 149 2.66 -4.49 20.13
N PHE A 150 3.31 -5.15 19.17
CA PHE A 150 2.84 -5.26 17.79
C PHE A 150 2.55 -6.70 17.36
N PHE A 151 2.17 -7.57 18.31
CA PHE A 151 1.87 -8.98 18.06
C PHE A 151 0.84 -9.18 16.92
N ALA A 152 -0.36 -8.60 17.03
CA ALA A 152 -1.40 -8.71 16.02
C ALA A 152 -1.01 -7.99 14.71
N TYR A 153 -0.42 -6.79 14.82
CA TYR A 153 0.01 -6.01 13.67
C TYR A 153 1.04 -6.77 12.82
N ALA A 154 2.12 -7.27 13.44
CA ALA A 154 3.16 -8.01 12.71
C ALA A 154 2.60 -9.28 12.06
N ALA A 155 1.75 -10.03 12.79
CA ALA A 155 1.06 -11.20 12.25
C ALA A 155 0.22 -10.87 11.02
N SER A 156 -0.60 -9.81 11.06
CA SER A 156 -1.40 -9.38 9.92
C SER A 156 -0.56 -8.95 8.71
N LYS A 157 0.57 -8.30 8.95
CA LYS A 157 1.49 -7.89 7.86
C LYS A 157 2.28 -9.07 7.28
N SER A 158 2.51 -10.15 8.05
CA SER A 158 3.09 -11.39 7.52
C SER A 158 2.22 -12.03 6.43
N ALA A 159 0.90 -11.77 6.43
CA ALA A 159 0.03 -12.17 5.33
C ALA A 159 0.44 -11.52 4.00
N LEU A 160 0.82 -10.25 3.99
CA LEU A 160 1.28 -9.55 2.78
C LEU A 160 2.57 -10.15 2.23
N ASP A 161 3.50 -10.54 3.11
CA ASP A 161 4.73 -11.22 2.74
C ASP A 161 4.40 -12.55 2.03
N SER A 162 3.42 -13.29 2.55
CA SER A 162 2.95 -14.56 1.96
C SER A 162 2.20 -14.34 0.64
N TYR A 163 1.28 -13.37 0.58
CA TYR A 163 0.55 -13.05 -0.67
C TYR A 163 1.52 -12.68 -1.79
N THR A 164 2.58 -11.93 -1.49
CA THR A 164 3.57 -11.53 -2.49
C THR A 164 4.29 -12.73 -3.09
N ARG A 165 4.68 -13.70 -2.26
CA ARG A 165 5.30 -14.95 -2.74
C ARG A 165 4.33 -15.76 -3.61
N SER A 166 3.07 -15.90 -3.18
CA SER A 166 2.04 -16.64 -3.94
C SER A 166 1.76 -15.95 -5.28
N MET A 167 1.60 -14.63 -5.29
CA MET A 167 1.41 -13.86 -6.54
C MET A 167 2.59 -14.02 -7.50
N HIS A 168 3.82 -14.08 -6.98
CA HIS A 168 5.00 -14.31 -7.83
C HIS A 168 4.96 -15.70 -8.47
N VAL A 169 4.64 -16.73 -7.70
CA VAL A 169 4.54 -18.13 -8.22
C VAL A 169 3.46 -18.22 -9.29
N GLU A 170 2.29 -17.63 -9.08
CA GLU A 170 1.16 -17.74 -10.00
C GLU A 170 1.23 -16.76 -11.18
N GLY A 171 1.87 -15.61 -11.01
CA GLY A 171 1.79 -14.48 -11.94
C GLY A 171 3.05 -14.21 -12.77
N ALA A 172 4.21 -14.72 -12.38
CA ALA A 172 5.47 -14.36 -13.04
C ALA A 172 5.48 -14.69 -14.54
N GLN A 173 4.95 -15.86 -14.92
CA GLN A 173 4.84 -16.27 -16.32
C GLN A 173 3.74 -15.52 -17.10
N LEU A 174 2.89 -14.79 -16.39
CA LEU A 174 1.81 -13.97 -16.93
C LEU A 174 2.19 -12.47 -16.98
N GLY A 175 3.47 -12.15 -16.81
CA GLY A 175 3.92 -10.75 -16.78
C GLY A 175 3.46 -9.96 -15.56
N ILE A 176 2.95 -10.61 -14.51
CA ILE A 176 2.49 -9.97 -13.28
C ILE A 176 3.66 -9.90 -12.29
N ARG A 177 3.97 -8.69 -11.83
CA ARG A 177 5.06 -8.42 -10.88
C ARG A 177 4.49 -8.18 -9.49
N ALA A 178 5.04 -8.84 -8.48
CA ALA A 178 4.63 -8.69 -7.09
C ALA A 178 5.82 -8.35 -6.20
N PHE A 179 5.65 -7.35 -5.35
CA PHE A 179 6.66 -6.88 -4.41
C PHE A 179 6.08 -6.72 -3.01
N CYS A 180 6.88 -7.03 -1.99
CA CYS A 180 6.60 -6.67 -0.61
C CYS A 180 7.70 -5.75 -0.09
N ILE A 181 7.34 -4.66 0.59
CA ILE A 181 8.32 -3.73 1.13
C ILE A 181 8.16 -3.70 2.65
N ASN A 182 9.13 -4.27 3.35
CA ASN A 182 9.16 -4.37 4.80
C ASN A 182 9.82 -3.10 5.36
N MET A 183 8.96 -2.10 5.67
CA MET A 183 9.38 -0.80 6.14
C MET A 183 9.78 -0.85 7.62
N GLY A 184 10.90 -0.23 7.95
CA GLY A 184 11.25 0.16 9.31
C GLY A 184 10.44 1.38 9.76
N SER A 185 11.02 2.21 10.63
CA SER A 185 10.36 3.40 11.16
C SER A 185 10.30 4.51 10.11
N ILE A 186 9.14 4.74 9.50
CA ILE A 186 8.88 5.84 8.59
C ILE A 186 8.13 6.95 9.33
N ASP A 187 8.59 8.21 9.25
CA ASP A 187 7.98 9.36 9.92
C ASP A 187 6.60 9.69 9.35
N THR A 188 5.59 9.10 9.94
CA THR A 188 4.19 9.21 9.51
C THR A 188 3.28 9.49 10.70
N PRO A 189 2.07 10.01 10.49
CA PRO A 189 1.07 10.14 11.57
C PRO A 189 0.77 8.83 12.28
N MET A 190 0.87 7.68 11.60
CA MET A 190 0.71 6.35 12.21
C MET A 190 1.85 6.05 13.18
N LEU A 191 3.10 6.29 12.78
CA LEU A 191 4.26 6.11 13.67
C LEU A 191 4.15 7.02 14.88
N ARG A 192 3.82 8.31 14.68
CA ARG A 192 3.79 9.32 15.74
C ARG A 192 2.71 9.09 16.79
N ARG A 193 1.61 8.41 16.45
CA ARG A 193 0.62 7.97 17.45
C ARG A 193 1.19 6.93 18.42
N ASN A 194 2.06 6.05 17.95
CA ASN A 194 2.67 5.00 18.76
C ASN A 194 3.99 5.45 19.43
N PHE A 195 4.73 6.32 18.75
CA PHE A 195 6.05 6.78 19.17
C PHE A 195 6.17 8.30 18.95
N PRO A 196 5.82 9.12 19.94
CA PRO A 196 6.09 10.55 19.90
C PRO A 196 7.58 10.84 19.66
N GLU A 197 7.89 12.02 19.15
CA GLU A 197 9.27 12.40 18.81
C GLU A 197 10.25 12.33 20.02
N THR A 198 9.72 12.53 21.23
CA THR A 198 10.46 12.35 22.49
C THR A 198 10.89 10.91 22.74
N VAL A 199 10.21 9.93 22.16
CA VAL A 199 10.54 8.49 22.30
C VAL A 199 11.34 8.01 21.10
N LEU A 200 10.96 8.42 19.89
CA LEU A 200 11.67 8.09 18.66
C LEU A 200 11.94 9.37 17.87
N PRO A 201 13.15 9.96 18.03
CA PRO A 201 13.51 11.18 17.31
C PRO A 201 13.39 11.05 15.78
N THR A 202 12.96 12.12 15.11
CA THR A 202 12.86 12.16 13.63
C THR A 202 14.19 11.79 12.95
N ALA A 203 15.32 12.16 13.57
CA ALA A 203 16.64 11.75 13.07
C ALA A 203 16.87 10.24 13.01
N MET A 204 16.08 9.42 13.72
CA MET A 204 16.13 7.95 13.70
C MET A 204 15.11 7.32 12.77
N THR A 205 14.32 8.09 12.06
CA THR A 205 13.30 7.60 11.13
C THR A 205 13.69 7.87 9.67
N LEU A 206 13.06 7.16 8.76
CA LEU A 206 13.10 7.44 7.33
C LEU A 206 11.95 8.39 6.96
N THR A 207 12.09 9.10 5.85
CA THR A 207 11.03 9.99 5.37
C THR A 207 10.00 9.22 4.53
N PRO A 208 8.73 9.67 4.49
CA PRO A 208 7.74 9.13 3.55
C PRO A 208 8.17 9.23 2.07
N ALA A 209 8.93 10.26 1.72
CA ALA A 209 9.45 10.45 0.36
C ALA A 209 10.43 9.36 -0.06
N LEU A 210 11.32 8.93 0.86
CA LEU A 210 12.24 7.83 0.60
C LEU A 210 11.46 6.51 0.42
N ALA A 211 10.47 6.26 1.28
CA ALA A 211 9.59 5.09 1.14
C ALA A 211 8.86 5.10 -0.21
N ALA A 212 8.31 6.25 -0.62
CA ALA A 212 7.65 6.42 -1.91
C ALA A 212 8.60 6.15 -3.09
N GLN A 213 9.86 6.61 -3.01
CA GLN A 213 10.84 6.35 -4.07
C GLN A 213 11.13 4.85 -4.24
N VAL A 214 11.28 4.09 -3.15
CA VAL A 214 11.48 2.63 -3.23
C VAL A 214 10.27 1.94 -3.89
N ILE A 215 9.04 2.39 -3.59
CA ILE A 215 7.83 1.86 -4.23
C ILE A 215 7.84 2.17 -5.74
N VAL A 216 8.18 3.39 -6.11
CA VAL A 216 8.30 3.79 -7.53
C VAL A 216 9.39 2.97 -8.24
N ASP A 217 10.50 2.67 -7.59
CA ASP A 217 11.56 1.82 -8.15
C ASP A 217 11.06 0.39 -8.47
N CYS A 218 10.14 -0.16 -7.64
CA CYS A 218 9.45 -1.41 -7.96
C CYS A 218 8.50 -1.26 -9.16
N ILE A 219 7.70 -0.20 -9.18
CA ILE A 219 6.71 0.04 -10.24
C ILE A 219 7.41 0.21 -11.60
N GLU A 220 8.49 0.98 -11.66
CA GLU A 220 9.23 1.28 -12.88
C GLU A 220 10.26 0.20 -13.28
N GLY A 221 10.31 -0.94 -12.59
CA GLY A 221 11.13 -2.09 -12.94
C GLY A 221 12.60 -2.03 -12.48
N ARG A 222 13.01 -0.96 -11.78
CA ARG A 222 14.38 -0.88 -11.23
C ARG A 222 14.67 -1.92 -10.15
N ARG A 223 13.63 -2.50 -9.58
CA ARG A 223 13.71 -3.56 -8.56
C ARG A 223 13.20 -4.92 -9.05
N ASP A 224 13.19 -5.16 -10.34
CA ASP A 224 12.64 -6.40 -10.92
C ASP A 224 13.36 -7.69 -10.46
N ALA A 225 14.61 -7.57 -10.01
CA ALA A 225 15.34 -8.67 -9.39
C ALA A 225 14.76 -9.10 -8.02
N ASP A 226 13.97 -8.24 -7.36
CA ASP A 226 13.37 -8.48 -6.05
C ASP A 226 11.92 -9.00 -6.11
N ARG A 227 11.43 -9.38 -7.29
CA ARG A 227 10.06 -9.92 -7.45
C ARG A 227 9.83 -11.13 -6.55
N GLY A 228 8.68 -11.16 -5.89
CA GLY A 228 8.32 -12.23 -4.98
C GLY A 228 9.03 -12.19 -3.63
N GLN A 229 9.91 -11.22 -3.38
CA GLN A 229 10.70 -11.09 -2.17
C GLN A 229 10.20 -9.96 -1.27
N CYS A 230 10.65 -10.00 0.00
CA CYS A 230 10.46 -8.94 0.97
C CYS A 230 11.68 -8.01 0.95
N ILE A 231 11.49 -6.78 0.45
CA ILE A 231 12.52 -5.75 0.37
C ILE A 231 12.58 -5.04 1.72
N ILE A 232 13.68 -5.15 2.43
CA ILE A 232 13.87 -4.48 3.73
C ILE A 232 14.34 -3.05 3.48
N VAL A 233 13.60 -2.08 4.06
CA VAL A 233 13.93 -0.65 4.02
C VAL A 233 14.01 -0.13 5.45
N LYS A 234 15.22 0.04 5.95
CA LYS A 234 15.51 0.54 7.29
C LYS A 234 16.67 1.53 7.27
N LYS A 235 16.75 2.32 8.35
CA LYS A 235 17.88 3.22 8.60
C LYS A 235 19.07 2.47 9.17
#